data_f7740e0b94f35973039f744e6b770aa5
#
_entry.id   f7740e0b94f35973039f744e6b770aa5
#
_cell.length_a   1.000
_cell.length_b   1.000
_cell.length_c   1.000
_cell.angle_alpha   90.00
_cell.angle_beta   90.00
_cell.angle_gamma   90.00
#
_symmetry.space_group_name_H-M   'P 1'
#
loop_
_entity.id
_entity.type
_entity.pdbx_description
1 polymer ?
#
loop_
_entity_poly.entity_id
_entity_poly.type
_entity_poly.pdbx_seq_one_letter_code
_entity_poly.pdbx_strand_id
1 'polypeptide(L)'
;WDDSLGISLLRDIALYSAVAMEDDTVSHMIRVPVAFRDSQLLEWWARFLLSQQDWPAVVSVIEQMPDDTRNDDRWRYWLAQARLRSGQVEPPSVLLQELSSKANYYGFLAADELDLSYSICPRQANVGEADVDRVAGLEGFRRALELRKAELDNWAVGEWVLAAGRVPASDLKTVAALAVREDWYDRAIFALGNSGDLDIYDWRFPLLWEADIKQA
;
A
#
# COMPACT_ATOMS: atom_id res chain seq x y z
N TRP A 1 26.63 -9.26 32.10
CA TRP A 1 26.37 -9.03 30.65
C TRP A 1 24.94 -8.61 30.56
N ASP A 2 24.68 -7.53 29.88
CA ASP A 2 23.33 -7.05 29.71
C ASP A 2 22.60 -8.03 28.73
N ASP A 3 21.66 -8.82 29.25
CA ASP A 3 20.90 -9.81 28.49
C ASP A 3 20.21 -9.20 27.25
N SER A 4 19.95 -7.90 27.29
CA SER A 4 19.32 -7.15 26.20
C SER A 4 20.19 -7.09 24.94
N LEU A 5 21.51 -6.90 25.06
CA LEU A 5 22.45 -6.90 23.93
C LEU A 5 22.54 -8.29 23.28
N GLY A 6 22.55 -9.35 24.09
CA GLY A 6 22.56 -10.73 23.60
C GLY A 6 21.29 -11.06 22.80
N ILE A 7 20.13 -10.62 23.26
CA ILE A 7 18.85 -10.84 22.59
C ILE A 7 18.76 -10.02 21.30
N SER A 8 19.21 -8.76 21.31
CA SER A 8 19.25 -7.92 20.10
C SER A 8 20.12 -8.57 19.01
N LEU A 9 21.30 -9.08 19.38
CA LEU A 9 22.18 -9.78 18.45
C LEU A 9 21.52 -11.05 17.87
N LEU A 10 20.85 -11.86 18.71
CA LEU A 10 20.11 -13.05 18.25
C LEU A 10 19.00 -12.66 17.27
N ARG A 11 18.26 -11.60 17.56
CA ARG A 11 17.20 -11.06 16.67
C ARG A 11 17.78 -10.63 15.33
N ASP A 12 18.90 -9.92 15.32
CA ASP A 12 19.51 -9.43 14.07
C ASP A 12 20.11 -10.58 13.25
N ILE A 13 20.76 -11.56 13.87
CA ILE A 13 21.21 -12.77 13.18
C ILE A 13 20.02 -13.48 12.52
N ALA A 14 18.93 -13.69 13.26
CA ALA A 14 17.74 -14.34 12.73
C ALA A 14 17.11 -13.55 11.56
N LEU A 15 17.05 -12.22 11.68
CA LEU A 15 16.53 -11.36 10.63
C LEU A 15 17.36 -11.45 9.35
N TYR A 16 18.69 -11.29 9.47
CA TYR A 16 19.56 -11.31 8.29
C TYR A 16 19.64 -12.70 7.65
N SER A 17 19.61 -13.76 8.43
CA SER A 17 19.50 -15.13 7.94
C SER A 17 18.23 -15.34 7.10
N ALA A 18 17.08 -14.82 7.58
CA ALA A 18 15.82 -14.88 6.82
C ALA A 18 15.85 -14.02 5.55
N VAL A 19 16.44 -12.83 5.61
CA VAL A 19 16.62 -11.95 4.43
C VAL A 19 17.50 -12.62 3.38
N ALA A 20 18.56 -13.30 3.81
CA ALA A 20 19.48 -14.02 2.93
C ALA A 20 18.92 -15.39 2.47
N MET A 21 17.78 -15.83 3.00
CA MET A 21 17.17 -17.15 2.73
C MET A 21 18.11 -18.31 3.07
N GLU A 22 18.84 -18.24 4.18
CA GLU A 22 19.79 -19.24 4.62
C GLU A 22 19.10 -20.48 5.19
N ASP A 23 19.69 -21.65 5.00
CA ASP A 23 19.10 -22.93 5.42
C ASP A 23 18.91 -23.06 6.94
N ASP A 24 19.73 -22.37 7.74
CA ASP A 24 19.66 -22.37 9.20
C ASP A 24 18.75 -21.29 9.80
N THR A 25 18.04 -20.54 8.95
CA THR A 25 17.08 -19.47 9.36
C THR A 25 16.14 -19.94 10.46
N VAL A 26 15.52 -21.11 10.34
CA VAL A 26 14.57 -21.60 11.35
C VAL A 26 15.27 -21.78 12.70
N SER A 27 16.50 -22.30 12.70
CA SER A 27 17.27 -22.51 13.93
C SER A 27 17.59 -21.20 14.63
N HIS A 28 17.85 -20.13 13.88
CA HIS A 28 18.06 -18.78 14.41
C HIS A 28 16.76 -18.18 14.94
N MET A 29 15.66 -18.28 14.18
CA MET A 29 14.36 -17.74 14.55
C MET A 29 13.81 -18.30 15.86
N ILE A 30 13.92 -19.60 16.10
CA ILE A 30 13.42 -20.24 17.33
C ILE A 30 14.21 -19.82 18.57
N ARG A 31 15.45 -19.38 18.42
CA ARG A 31 16.29 -18.88 19.54
C ARG A 31 15.90 -17.48 19.99
N VAL A 32 15.19 -16.71 19.18
CA VAL A 32 14.69 -15.40 19.59
C VAL A 32 13.49 -15.58 20.50
N PRO A 33 13.53 -15.09 21.76
CA PRO A 33 12.37 -15.20 22.65
C PRO A 33 11.15 -14.52 22.06
N VAL A 34 9.95 -15.10 22.29
CA VAL A 34 8.70 -14.64 21.69
C VAL A 34 8.43 -13.15 21.92
N ALA A 35 8.73 -12.65 23.14
CA ALA A 35 8.56 -11.24 23.49
C ALA A 35 9.42 -10.25 22.67
N PHE A 36 10.43 -10.75 21.96
CA PHE A 36 11.34 -9.94 21.12
C PHE A 36 11.16 -10.18 19.63
N ARG A 37 10.14 -10.93 19.25
CA ARG A 37 9.75 -11.14 17.85
C ARG A 37 8.84 -10.01 17.40
N ASP A 38 9.45 -8.95 16.87
CA ASP A 38 8.69 -7.82 16.30
C ASP A 38 8.09 -8.15 14.91
N SER A 39 7.25 -7.23 14.41
CA SER A 39 6.60 -7.38 13.11
C SER A 39 7.59 -7.63 11.99
N GLN A 40 8.71 -6.92 11.95
CA GLN A 40 9.72 -7.08 10.90
C GLN A 40 10.31 -8.49 10.88
N LEU A 41 10.67 -9.02 12.05
CA LEU A 41 11.22 -10.37 12.17
C LEU A 41 10.20 -11.44 11.74
N LEU A 42 8.95 -11.32 12.21
CA LEU A 42 7.87 -12.25 11.89
C LEU A 42 7.52 -12.20 10.39
N GLU A 43 7.51 -11.02 9.77
CA GLU A 43 7.29 -10.86 8.35
C GLU A 43 8.38 -11.55 7.50
N TRP A 44 9.65 -11.40 7.86
CA TRP A 44 10.73 -12.06 7.14
C TRP A 44 10.74 -13.57 7.38
N TRP A 45 10.41 -14.01 8.59
CA TRP A 45 10.24 -15.42 8.88
C TRP A 45 9.12 -16.04 8.04
N ALA A 46 7.97 -15.39 7.96
CA ALA A 46 6.87 -15.85 7.11
C ALA A 46 7.27 -15.92 5.63
N ARG A 47 8.02 -14.91 5.10
CA ARG A 47 8.53 -14.95 3.71
C ARG A 47 9.48 -16.13 3.48
N PHE A 48 10.37 -16.40 4.41
CA PHE A 48 11.25 -17.55 4.35
C PHE A 48 10.46 -18.86 4.32
N LEU A 49 9.50 -19.04 5.21
CA LEU A 49 8.67 -20.24 5.27
C LEU A 49 7.78 -20.41 4.02
N LEU A 50 7.30 -19.31 3.44
CA LEU A 50 6.60 -19.32 2.15
C LEU A 50 7.50 -19.84 1.03
N SER A 51 8.77 -19.45 0.99
CA SER A 51 9.74 -19.96 0.01
C SER A 51 10.00 -21.45 0.16
N GLN A 52 9.94 -21.97 1.40
CA GLN A 52 10.08 -23.38 1.72
C GLN A 52 8.77 -24.18 1.55
N GLN A 53 7.65 -23.50 1.31
CA GLN A 53 6.31 -24.10 1.24
C GLN A 53 5.90 -24.84 2.54
N ASP A 54 6.44 -24.42 3.69
CA ASP A 54 6.05 -24.96 4.99
C ASP A 54 4.76 -24.28 5.48
N TRP A 55 3.64 -24.73 4.90
CA TRP A 55 2.33 -24.11 5.11
C TRP A 55 1.88 -24.11 6.58
N PRO A 56 2.05 -25.20 7.37
CA PRO A 56 1.71 -25.18 8.80
C PRO A 56 2.52 -24.16 9.59
N ALA A 57 3.81 -24.02 9.31
CA ALA A 57 4.66 -23.05 9.96
C ALA A 57 4.31 -21.61 9.53
N VAL A 58 3.94 -21.38 8.26
CA VAL A 58 3.43 -20.08 7.78
C VAL A 58 2.22 -19.65 8.58
N VAL A 59 1.21 -20.52 8.78
CA VAL A 59 0.03 -20.22 9.59
C VAL A 59 0.45 -19.79 11.00
N SER A 60 1.29 -20.61 11.66
CA SER A 60 1.73 -20.37 13.03
C SER A 60 2.46 -19.02 13.19
N VAL A 61 3.29 -18.63 12.22
CA VAL A 61 4.06 -17.39 12.28
C VAL A 61 3.16 -16.18 12.01
N ILE A 62 2.26 -16.25 11.02
CA ILE A 62 1.34 -15.14 10.74
C ILE A 62 0.40 -14.90 11.94
N GLU A 63 -0.05 -15.95 12.63
CA GLU A 63 -0.89 -15.83 13.83
C GLU A 63 -0.16 -15.20 15.02
N GLN A 64 1.16 -15.21 15.05
CA GLN A 64 1.96 -14.51 16.05
C GLN A 64 2.16 -13.00 15.73
N MET A 65 1.86 -12.56 14.51
CA MET A 65 2.01 -11.14 14.14
C MET A 65 1.05 -10.26 14.96
N PRO A 66 1.47 -9.02 15.31
CA PRO A 66 0.57 -8.01 15.85
C PRO A 66 -0.64 -7.78 14.93
N ASP A 67 -1.77 -7.38 15.53
CA ASP A 67 -3.04 -7.26 14.82
C ASP A 67 -2.98 -6.31 13.62
N ASP A 68 -2.26 -5.20 13.71
CA ASP A 68 -2.06 -4.23 12.63
C ASP A 68 -1.31 -4.86 11.44
N THR A 69 -0.27 -5.63 11.70
CA THR A 69 0.50 -6.36 10.68
C THR A 69 -0.31 -7.52 10.11
N ARG A 70 -0.91 -8.34 10.97
CA ARG A 70 -1.68 -9.53 10.56
C ARG A 70 -2.89 -9.18 9.70
N ASN A 71 -3.52 -8.00 9.93
CA ASN A 71 -4.67 -7.52 9.18
C ASN A 71 -4.31 -6.85 7.85
N ASP A 72 -3.03 -6.70 7.51
CA ASP A 72 -2.60 -6.31 6.15
C ASP A 72 -3.09 -7.35 5.14
N ASP A 73 -3.58 -6.89 3.99
CA ASP A 73 -4.18 -7.74 2.96
C ASP A 73 -3.22 -8.81 2.45
N ARG A 74 -1.90 -8.54 2.44
CA ARG A 74 -0.84 -9.50 2.12
C ARG A 74 -0.89 -10.70 3.07
N TRP A 75 -0.86 -10.43 4.38
CA TRP A 75 -0.79 -11.50 5.37
C TRP A 75 -2.11 -12.24 5.52
N ARG A 76 -3.22 -11.56 5.32
CA ARG A 76 -4.55 -12.20 5.23
C ARG A 76 -4.64 -13.17 4.05
N TYR A 77 -4.13 -12.76 2.87
CA TYR A 77 -4.10 -13.62 1.69
C TYR A 77 -3.22 -14.86 1.94
N TRP A 78 -1.98 -14.66 2.41
CA TRP A 78 -1.08 -15.77 2.66
C TRP A 78 -1.55 -16.68 3.80
N LEU A 79 -2.22 -16.17 4.82
CA LEU A 79 -2.86 -16.98 5.85
C LEU A 79 -3.96 -17.89 5.25
N ALA A 80 -4.83 -17.33 4.39
CA ALA A 80 -5.86 -18.11 3.71
C ALA A 80 -5.24 -19.21 2.83
N GLN A 81 -4.20 -18.88 2.04
CA GLN A 81 -3.48 -19.82 1.20
C GLN A 81 -2.78 -20.93 2.01
N ALA A 82 -2.13 -20.57 3.11
CA ALA A 82 -1.42 -21.54 3.95
C ALA A 82 -2.40 -22.49 4.66
N ARG A 83 -3.53 -22.00 5.15
CA ARG A 83 -4.60 -22.83 5.74
C ARG A 83 -5.18 -23.80 4.72
N LEU A 84 -5.47 -23.34 3.50
CA LEU A 84 -5.95 -24.19 2.42
C LEU A 84 -4.97 -25.33 2.12
N ARG A 85 -3.69 -25.01 1.96
CA ARG A 85 -2.64 -25.98 1.62
C ARG A 85 -2.22 -26.89 2.78
N SER A 86 -2.51 -26.47 4.02
CA SER A 86 -2.32 -27.30 5.22
C SER A 86 -3.48 -28.28 5.45
N GLY A 87 -4.52 -28.27 4.61
CA GLY A 87 -5.70 -29.13 4.78
C GLY A 87 -6.59 -28.73 5.95
N GLN A 88 -6.48 -27.51 6.46
CA GLN A 88 -7.38 -26.99 7.50
C GLN A 88 -8.77 -26.75 6.91
N VAL A 89 -9.78 -27.35 7.52
CA VAL A 89 -11.15 -27.53 6.97
C VAL A 89 -12.03 -26.27 7.07
N GLU A 90 -11.61 -25.22 7.73
CA GLU A 90 -12.36 -23.97 7.65
C GLU A 90 -12.22 -23.40 6.24
N PRO A 91 -13.35 -23.05 5.59
CA PRO A 91 -13.25 -22.56 4.24
C PRO A 91 -12.35 -21.31 4.24
N PRO A 92 -11.20 -21.34 3.55
CA PRO A 92 -10.39 -20.14 3.32
C PRO A 92 -11.20 -19.07 2.61
N SER A 93 -12.39 -19.46 2.19
CA SER A 93 -13.36 -18.67 1.46
C SER A 93 -13.73 -17.35 2.12
N VAL A 94 -13.83 -17.26 3.47
CA VAL A 94 -14.24 -15.99 4.11
C VAL A 94 -13.17 -14.92 3.95
N LEU A 95 -11.90 -15.22 4.26
CA LEU A 95 -10.80 -14.27 4.08
C LEU A 95 -10.61 -13.89 2.61
N LEU A 96 -10.67 -14.88 1.71
CA LEU A 96 -10.54 -14.64 0.27
C LEU A 96 -11.74 -13.86 -0.29
N GLN A 97 -12.99 -14.16 0.16
CA GLN A 97 -14.17 -13.40 -0.23
C GLN A 97 -14.10 -11.94 0.22
N GLU A 98 -13.67 -11.68 1.46
CA GLU A 98 -13.47 -10.31 1.92
C GLU A 98 -12.40 -9.59 1.11
N LEU A 99 -11.28 -10.25 0.82
CA LEU A 99 -10.20 -9.68 0.01
C LEU A 99 -10.62 -9.43 -1.43
N SER A 100 -11.36 -10.36 -2.06
CA SER A 100 -11.79 -10.24 -3.47
C SER A 100 -12.68 -9.03 -3.73
N SER A 101 -13.26 -8.45 -2.68
CA SER A 101 -14.00 -7.19 -2.77
C SER A 101 -13.12 -5.94 -2.88
N LYS A 102 -11.80 -6.06 -2.75
CA LYS A 102 -10.86 -4.94 -2.74
C LYS A 102 -10.16 -4.75 -4.08
N ALA A 103 -10.08 -3.50 -4.53
CA ALA A 103 -9.37 -3.12 -5.74
C ALA A 103 -7.86 -2.96 -5.48
N ASN A 104 -7.18 -4.04 -5.13
CA ASN A 104 -5.73 -4.08 -4.94
C ASN A 104 -5.17 -5.44 -5.33
N TYR A 105 -3.82 -5.56 -5.34
CA TYR A 105 -3.12 -6.76 -5.77
C TYR A 105 -3.61 -8.05 -5.09
N TYR A 106 -3.73 -8.06 -3.76
CA TYR A 106 -4.19 -9.25 -3.02
C TYR A 106 -5.68 -9.50 -3.18
N GLY A 107 -6.47 -8.44 -3.42
CA GLY A 107 -7.87 -8.56 -3.78
C GLY A 107 -8.07 -9.24 -5.14
N PHE A 108 -7.25 -8.90 -6.13
CA PHE A 108 -7.28 -9.54 -7.44
C PHE A 108 -6.82 -10.99 -7.38
N LEU A 109 -5.74 -11.30 -6.64
CA LEU A 109 -5.32 -12.69 -6.42
C LEU A 109 -6.41 -13.52 -5.71
N ALA A 110 -7.12 -12.92 -4.75
CA ALA A 110 -8.21 -13.61 -4.05
C ALA A 110 -9.41 -13.84 -4.98
N ALA A 111 -9.70 -12.91 -5.89
CA ALA A 111 -10.75 -13.08 -6.90
C ALA A 111 -10.39 -14.19 -7.90
N ASP A 112 -9.13 -14.28 -8.35
CA ASP A 112 -8.64 -15.36 -9.21
C ASP A 112 -8.79 -16.74 -8.54
N GLU A 113 -8.44 -16.85 -7.25
CA GLU A 113 -8.59 -18.10 -6.50
C GLU A 113 -10.06 -18.54 -6.33
N LEU A 114 -11.00 -17.61 -6.38
CA LEU A 114 -12.44 -17.87 -6.25
C LEU A 114 -13.18 -17.90 -7.59
N ASP A 115 -12.48 -17.72 -8.72
CA ASP A 115 -13.06 -17.57 -10.06
C ASP A 115 -14.12 -16.45 -10.11
N LEU A 116 -13.82 -15.31 -9.45
CA LEU A 116 -14.66 -14.13 -9.40
C LEU A 116 -14.12 -13.02 -10.29
N SER A 117 -15.02 -12.15 -10.77
CA SER A 117 -14.62 -10.92 -11.44
C SER A 117 -13.94 -9.95 -10.45
N TYR A 118 -12.95 -9.21 -10.94
CA TYR A 118 -12.28 -8.19 -10.13
C TYR A 118 -13.22 -7.09 -9.68
N SER A 119 -13.18 -6.77 -8.39
CA SER A 119 -13.96 -5.67 -7.82
C SER A 119 -13.27 -4.34 -8.10
N ILE A 120 -13.36 -3.86 -9.33
CA ILE A 120 -12.88 -2.54 -9.72
C ILE A 120 -14.11 -1.62 -9.72
N CYS A 121 -14.31 -0.90 -8.61
CA CYS A 121 -15.41 0.06 -8.49
C CYS A 121 -14.86 1.49 -8.67
N PRO A 122 -14.84 2.02 -9.92
CA PRO A 122 -14.40 3.40 -10.14
C PRO A 122 -15.34 4.35 -9.43
N ARG A 123 -14.78 5.26 -8.62
CA ARG A 123 -15.53 6.32 -7.98
C ARG A 123 -15.32 7.63 -8.73
N GLN A 124 -16.41 8.33 -9.02
CA GLN A 124 -16.31 9.67 -9.56
C GLN A 124 -15.95 10.68 -8.45
N ALA A 125 -15.03 11.56 -8.76
CA ALA A 125 -14.67 12.65 -7.87
C ALA A 125 -15.74 13.73 -7.93
N ASN A 126 -16.74 13.64 -7.07
CA ASN A 126 -17.75 14.67 -6.92
C ASN A 126 -17.14 15.84 -6.10
N VAL A 127 -16.49 16.79 -6.78
CA VAL A 127 -15.94 18.01 -6.20
C VAL A 127 -16.63 19.20 -6.87
N GLY A 128 -17.17 20.11 -6.07
CA GLY A 128 -17.84 21.31 -6.59
C GLY A 128 -16.84 22.34 -7.10
N GLU A 129 -17.17 23.04 -8.20
CA GLU A 129 -16.34 24.12 -8.76
C GLU A 129 -16.02 25.22 -7.71
N ALA A 130 -17.00 25.57 -6.87
CA ALA A 130 -16.78 26.55 -5.80
C ALA A 130 -15.69 26.13 -4.80
N ASP A 131 -15.56 24.83 -4.51
CA ASP A 131 -14.50 24.31 -3.65
C ASP A 131 -13.15 24.36 -4.34
N VAL A 132 -13.12 24.03 -5.64
CA VAL A 132 -11.91 24.13 -6.46
C VAL A 132 -11.44 25.58 -6.54
N ASP A 133 -12.35 26.55 -6.75
CA ASP A 133 -12.03 27.98 -6.77
C ASP A 133 -11.54 28.48 -5.41
N ARG A 134 -12.13 28.00 -4.33
CA ARG A 134 -11.67 28.31 -2.96
C ARG A 134 -10.22 27.86 -2.76
N VAL A 135 -9.87 26.65 -3.17
CA VAL A 135 -8.51 26.11 -3.04
C VAL A 135 -7.55 26.86 -3.99
N ALA A 136 -7.96 27.11 -5.23
CA ALA A 136 -7.18 27.88 -6.19
C ALA A 136 -6.87 29.31 -5.69
N GLY A 137 -7.78 29.90 -4.93
CA GLY A 137 -7.62 31.24 -4.31
C GLY A 137 -6.62 31.28 -3.16
N LEU A 138 -6.24 30.12 -2.58
CA LEU A 138 -5.21 30.10 -1.53
C LEU A 138 -3.85 30.54 -2.09
N GLU A 139 -3.17 31.38 -1.34
CA GLU A 139 -1.97 32.10 -1.79
C GLU A 139 -0.89 31.21 -2.36
N GLY A 140 -0.64 30.03 -1.73
CA GLY A 140 0.36 29.06 -2.18
C GLY A 140 0.01 28.42 -3.54
N PHE A 141 -1.24 28.00 -3.74
CA PHE A 141 -1.68 27.46 -5.04
C PHE A 141 -1.68 28.53 -6.13
N ARG A 142 -2.12 29.75 -5.82
CA ARG A 142 -2.08 30.86 -6.77
C ARG A 142 -0.64 31.12 -7.23
N ARG A 143 0.33 31.17 -6.30
CA ARG A 143 1.75 31.34 -6.66
C ARG A 143 2.27 30.18 -7.50
N ALA A 144 1.93 28.95 -7.13
CA ALA A 144 2.34 27.77 -7.89
C ALA A 144 1.84 27.81 -9.35
N LEU A 145 0.57 28.19 -9.54
CA LEU A 145 -0.02 28.33 -10.88
C LEU A 145 0.61 29.47 -11.69
N GLU A 146 0.90 30.61 -11.08
CA GLU A 146 1.59 31.72 -11.77
C GLU A 146 3.04 31.33 -12.14
N LEU A 147 3.75 30.64 -11.28
CA LEU A 147 5.10 30.12 -11.59
C LEU A 147 5.07 29.14 -12.76
N ARG A 148 4.05 28.24 -12.79
CA ARG A 148 3.88 27.31 -13.89
C ARG A 148 3.58 28.00 -15.21
N LYS A 149 2.72 29.02 -15.23
CA LYS A 149 2.46 29.85 -16.41
C LYS A 149 3.73 30.58 -16.90
N ALA A 150 4.65 30.90 -15.99
CA ALA A 150 5.95 31.45 -16.30
C ALA A 150 7.01 30.42 -16.70
N GLU A 151 6.63 29.15 -16.88
CA GLU A 151 7.52 28.02 -17.22
C GLU A 151 8.63 27.78 -16.17
N LEU A 152 8.38 28.17 -14.91
CA LEU A 152 9.27 27.96 -13.76
C LEU A 152 8.88 26.71 -12.99
N ASP A 153 8.84 25.56 -13.68
CA ASP A 153 8.22 24.30 -13.19
C ASP A 153 8.78 23.82 -11.85
N ASN A 154 10.09 23.87 -11.64
CA ASN A 154 10.70 23.43 -10.38
C ASN A 154 10.21 24.25 -9.19
N TRP A 155 10.06 25.57 -9.38
CA TRP A 155 9.55 26.48 -8.34
C TRP A 155 8.05 26.27 -8.13
N ALA A 156 7.30 26.08 -9.23
CA ALA A 156 5.87 25.81 -9.20
C ALA A 156 5.56 24.53 -8.41
N VAL A 157 6.30 23.45 -8.66
CA VAL A 157 6.20 22.19 -7.91
C VAL A 157 6.48 22.41 -6.42
N GLY A 158 7.54 23.13 -6.07
CA GLY A 158 7.88 23.43 -4.69
C GLY A 158 6.77 24.16 -3.94
N GLU A 159 6.22 25.24 -4.54
CA GLU A 159 5.10 25.99 -3.97
C GLU A 159 3.83 25.16 -3.85
N TRP A 160 3.52 24.33 -4.85
CA TRP A 160 2.38 23.43 -4.81
C TRP A 160 2.47 22.42 -3.65
N VAL A 161 3.62 21.76 -3.50
CA VAL A 161 3.84 20.78 -2.42
C VAL A 161 3.71 21.43 -1.06
N LEU A 162 4.29 22.62 -0.88
CA LEU A 162 4.15 23.38 0.38
C LEU A 162 2.70 23.78 0.66
N ALA A 163 1.96 24.21 -0.37
CA ALA A 163 0.54 24.55 -0.23
C ALA A 163 -0.31 23.31 0.12
N ALA A 164 -0.11 22.20 -0.59
CA ALA A 164 -0.83 20.95 -0.35
C ALA A 164 -0.57 20.38 1.06
N GLY A 165 0.65 20.55 1.59
CA GLY A 165 0.97 20.14 2.96
C GLY A 165 0.33 21.01 4.07
N ARG A 166 -0.28 22.13 3.71
CA ARG A 166 -0.92 23.06 4.67
C ARG A 166 -2.44 23.00 4.68
N VAL A 167 -3.05 22.36 3.69
CA VAL A 167 -4.51 22.17 3.67
C VAL A 167 -4.91 20.97 4.53
N PRO A 168 -6.13 20.97 5.08
CA PRO A 168 -6.68 19.79 5.76
C PRO A 168 -6.73 18.58 4.83
N ALA A 169 -6.62 17.36 5.38
CA ALA A 169 -6.71 16.13 4.60
C ALA A 169 -8.04 16.02 3.81
N SER A 170 -9.13 16.60 4.34
CA SER A 170 -10.43 16.69 3.66
C SER A 170 -10.40 17.49 2.36
N ASP A 171 -9.44 18.41 2.20
CA ASP A 171 -9.30 19.26 1.00
C ASP A 171 -8.39 18.63 -0.06
N LEU A 172 -7.65 17.56 0.24
CA LEU A 172 -6.70 16.94 -0.70
C LEU A 172 -7.38 16.48 -1.99
N LYS A 173 -8.61 15.95 -1.91
CA LYS A 173 -9.38 15.61 -3.10
C LYS A 173 -9.72 16.84 -3.94
N THR A 174 -10.00 17.98 -3.31
CA THR A 174 -10.20 19.26 -3.99
C THR A 174 -8.90 19.79 -4.61
N VAL A 175 -7.75 19.59 -3.94
CA VAL A 175 -6.43 19.88 -4.53
C VAL A 175 -6.18 19.01 -5.77
N ALA A 176 -6.58 17.73 -5.76
CA ALA A 176 -6.51 16.89 -6.94
C ALA A 176 -7.40 17.42 -8.08
N ALA A 177 -8.62 17.84 -7.76
CA ALA A 177 -9.54 18.44 -8.74
C ALA A 177 -8.95 19.70 -9.37
N LEU A 178 -8.33 20.58 -8.55
CA LEU A 178 -7.63 21.75 -9.05
C LEU A 178 -6.49 21.36 -10.00
N ALA A 179 -5.69 20.36 -9.63
CA ALA A 179 -4.59 19.89 -10.46
C ALA A 179 -5.08 19.33 -11.81
N VAL A 180 -6.18 18.57 -11.82
CA VAL A 180 -6.81 18.07 -13.05
C VAL A 180 -7.33 19.21 -13.92
N ARG A 181 -8.00 20.21 -13.32
CA ARG A 181 -8.48 21.41 -14.04
C ARG A 181 -7.36 22.17 -14.74
N GLU A 182 -6.17 22.16 -14.15
CA GLU A 182 -4.99 22.85 -14.69
C GLU A 182 -4.10 21.90 -15.53
N ASP A 183 -4.57 20.74 -15.94
CA ASP A 183 -3.79 19.71 -16.66
C ASP A 183 -2.47 19.32 -15.98
N TRP A 184 -2.47 19.31 -14.64
CA TRP A 184 -1.28 18.99 -13.83
C TRP A 184 -1.44 17.61 -13.16
N TYR A 185 -1.57 16.58 -13.98
CA TYR A 185 -2.01 15.25 -13.57
C TYR A 185 -1.10 14.56 -12.55
N ASP A 186 0.21 14.77 -12.60
CA ASP A 186 1.14 14.22 -11.59
C ASP A 186 0.83 14.77 -10.19
N ARG A 187 0.41 16.05 -10.08
CA ARG A 187 -0.02 16.64 -8.83
C ARG A 187 -1.36 16.10 -8.34
N ALA A 188 -2.25 15.78 -9.27
CA ALA A 188 -3.51 15.11 -8.94
C ALA A 188 -3.26 13.71 -8.37
N ILE A 189 -2.39 12.92 -9.00
CA ILE A 189 -2.02 11.58 -8.56
C ILE A 189 -1.44 11.61 -7.14
N PHE A 190 -0.51 12.55 -6.86
CA PHE A 190 0.06 12.71 -5.52
C PHE A 190 -0.99 13.12 -4.47
N ALA A 191 -1.89 14.05 -4.80
CA ALA A 191 -2.93 14.50 -3.89
C ALA A 191 -3.90 13.35 -3.55
N LEU A 192 -4.32 12.55 -4.54
CA LEU A 192 -5.18 11.38 -4.35
C LEU A 192 -4.47 10.27 -3.54
N GLY A 193 -3.17 10.06 -3.75
CA GLY A 193 -2.37 9.14 -2.94
C GLY A 193 -2.37 9.52 -1.46
N ASN A 194 -2.23 10.82 -1.16
CA ASN A 194 -2.22 11.33 0.20
C ASN A 194 -3.61 11.39 0.86
N SER A 195 -4.70 11.55 0.07
CA SER A 195 -6.07 11.51 0.60
C SER A 195 -6.61 10.10 0.81
N GLY A 196 -5.97 9.08 0.20
CA GLY A 196 -6.48 7.71 0.18
C GLY A 196 -7.62 7.47 -0.82
N ASP A 197 -7.95 8.44 -1.67
CA ASP A 197 -8.98 8.32 -2.72
C ASP A 197 -8.43 7.55 -3.94
N LEU A 198 -8.03 6.30 -3.72
CA LEU A 198 -7.31 5.49 -4.71
C LEU A 198 -8.21 4.91 -5.82
N ASP A 199 -9.51 5.00 -5.67
CA ASP A 199 -10.55 4.51 -6.58
C ASP A 199 -11.06 5.57 -7.59
N ILE A 200 -10.51 6.78 -7.56
CA ILE A 200 -10.74 7.81 -8.58
C ILE A 200 -9.79 7.56 -9.76
N TYR A 201 -10.07 6.54 -10.55
CA TYR A 201 -9.15 6.05 -11.59
C TYR A 201 -8.94 7.05 -12.73
N ASP A 202 -9.97 7.79 -13.15
CA ASP A 202 -9.86 8.75 -14.25
C ASP A 202 -8.82 9.84 -13.98
N TRP A 203 -8.63 10.21 -12.70
CA TRP A 203 -7.64 11.21 -12.32
C TRP A 203 -6.28 10.60 -11.97
N ARG A 204 -6.25 9.31 -11.58
CA ARG A 204 -5.00 8.60 -11.27
C ARG A 204 -4.32 8.00 -12.49
N PHE A 205 -5.09 7.65 -13.51
CA PHE A 205 -4.64 7.00 -14.73
C PHE A 205 -5.23 7.69 -15.97
N PRO A 206 -4.94 8.99 -16.15
CA PRO A 206 -5.51 9.75 -17.25
C PRO A 206 -5.00 9.23 -18.59
N LEU A 207 -5.90 9.01 -19.54
CA LEU A 207 -5.60 8.55 -20.90
C LEU A 207 -5.22 9.72 -21.82
N LEU A 208 -4.16 10.45 -21.48
CA LEU A 208 -3.78 11.71 -22.13
C LEU A 208 -3.37 11.58 -23.60
N TRP A 209 -2.80 10.45 -24.00
CA TRP A 209 -2.28 10.21 -25.35
C TRP A 209 -2.93 8.98 -26.00
N GLU A 210 -4.17 8.68 -25.65
CA GLU A 210 -4.87 7.48 -26.14
C GLU A 210 -4.94 7.46 -27.67
N ALA A 211 -5.22 8.62 -28.31
CA ALA A 211 -5.31 8.74 -29.75
C ALA A 211 -3.96 8.47 -30.44
N ASP A 212 -2.88 9.04 -29.90
CA ASP A 212 -1.54 8.88 -30.45
C ASP A 212 -1.00 7.46 -30.29
N ILE A 213 -1.28 6.84 -29.11
CA ILE A 213 -0.91 5.45 -28.83
C ILE A 213 -1.65 4.47 -29.76
N LYS A 214 -2.93 4.74 -30.05
CA LYS A 214 -3.72 3.88 -30.95
C LYS A 214 -3.34 4.02 -32.43
N GLN A 215 -2.63 5.09 -32.81
CA GLN A 215 -2.16 5.32 -34.18
C GLN A 215 -0.74 4.77 -34.42
N ALA A 216 0.03 4.52 -33.38
CA ALA A 216 1.40 3.99 -33.44
C ALA A 216 1.40 2.46 -33.56
#